data_3b36508e197e6f706860f9abca05acd5
#
_entry.id   3b36508e197e6f706860f9abca05acd5
#
_cell.length_a   1.000
_cell.length_b   1.000
_cell.length_c   1.000
_cell.angle_alpha   90.00
_cell.angle_beta   90.00
_cell.angle_gamma   90.00
#
_symmetry.space_group_name_H-M   'P 1'
#
loop_
_entity.id
_entity.type
_entity.pdbx_description
1 polymer ?
#
loop_
_entity_poly.entity_id
_entity_poly.type
_entity_poly.pdbx_seq_one_letter_code
_entity_poly.pdbx_strand_id
1 'polypeptide(L)'
;MITRLSSAQLHELEISIADRIYLQVQKWNLYLGDAGLSKALAIECQANLEKGSREAAEKAFESVIVRLGGGNTEIPLSKLISSGQVFELEEILEPYCR
;
A
#
# COMPACT_ATOMS: atom_id res chain seq x y z
N MET A 1 -3.63 -0.71 -23.17
CA MET A 1 -2.25 -1.10 -22.81
C MET A 1 -2.15 -1.31 -21.29
N ILE A 2 -1.56 -2.39 -20.90
CA ILE A 2 -1.41 -2.70 -19.47
C ILE A 2 -0.13 -2.06 -18.95
N THR A 3 -0.28 -1.23 -17.91
CA THR A 3 0.87 -0.63 -17.24
C THR A 3 1.45 -1.67 -16.28
N ARG A 4 2.66 -2.09 -16.53
CA ARG A 4 3.33 -3.06 -15.68
C ARG A 4 4.73 -2.58 -15.36
N LEU A 5 5.05 -2.61 -14.09
CA LEU A 5 6.36 -2.20 -13.62
C LEU A 5 7.37 -3.31 -13.86
N SER A 6 8.61 -2.92 -14.13
CA SER A 6 9.71 -3.88 -14.17
C SER A 6 9.99 -4.39 -12.76
N SER A 7 10.76 -5.47 -12.64
CA SER A 7 11.14 -6.00 -11.33
C SER A 7 11.86 -4.94 -10.48
N ALA A 8 12.72 -4.16 -11.11
CA ALA A 8 13.44 -3.08 -10.41
C ALA A 8 12.49 -2.00 -9.92
N GLN A 9 11.53 -1.60 -10.76
CA GLN A 9 10.55 -0.58 -10.38
C GLN A 9 9.64 -1.07 -9.27
N LEU A 10 9.21 -2.32 -9.32
CA LEU A 10 8.37 -2.89 -8.28
C LEU A 10 9.13 -2.94 -6.96
N HIS A 11 10.41 -3.27 -7.00
CA HIS A 11 11.24 -3.30 -5.82
C HIS A 11 11.43 -1.90 -5.22
N GLU A 12 11.62 -0.88 -6.06
CA GLU A 12 11.68 0.52 -5.61
C GLU A 12 10.38 0.93 -4.94
N LEU A 13 9.26 0.57 -5.54
CA LEU A 13 7.94 0.88 -4.99
C LEU A 13 7.76 0.23 -3.62
N GLU A 14 8.15 -1.04 -3.52
CA GLU A 14 8.08 -1.78 -2.26
C GLU A 14 8.89 -1.09 -1.16
N ILE A 15 10.10 -0.65 -1.49
CA ILE A 15 10.96 0.04 -0.52
C ILE A 15 10.34 1.36 -0.08
N SER A 16 9.82 2.14 -1.02
CA SER A 16 9.17 3.42 -0.69
C SER A 16 7.97 3.21 0.23
N ILE A 17 7.17 2.19 -0.05
CA ILE A 17 6.02 1.86 0.79
C ILE A 17 6.49 1.43 2.18
N ALA A 18 7.52 0.59 2.23
CA ALA A 18 8.04 0.08 3.50
C ALA A 18 8.50 1.21 4.43
N ASP A 19 9.10 2.26 3.85
CA ASP A 19 9.67 3.35 4.62
C ASP A 19 8.71 4.48 4.92
N ARG A 20 7.69 4.68 4.12
CA ARG A 20 6.84 5.88 4.18
C ARG A 20 5.42 5.63 4.61
N ILE A 21 4.90 4.43 4.41
CA ILE A 21 3.51 4.11 4.75
C ILE A 21 3.46 3.36 6.07
N TYR A 22 2.57 3.79 6.95
CA TYR A 22 2.38 3.13 8.23
C TYR A 22 0.90 2.99 8.54
N LEU A 23 0.57 1.98 9.33
CA LEU A 23 -0.78 1.81 9.84
C LEU A 23 -0.79 2.19 11.33
N GLN A 24 -1.97 2.56 11.81
CA GLN A 24 -2.13 2.93 13.21
C GLN A 24 -2.96 1.87 13.92
N VAL A 25 -2.37 1.27 14.95
CA VAL A 25 -3.07 0.32 15.80
C VAL A 25 -2.97 0.84 17.21
N GLN A 26 -4.11 1.28 17.78
CA GLN A 26 -4.15 1.93 19.07
C GLN A 26 -3.22 3.17 19.08
N LYS A 27 -2.19 3.17 19.91
CA LYS A 27 -1.26 4.29 20.00
C LYS A 27 0.01 4.08 19.19
N TRP A 28 0.09 2.99 18.44
CA TRP A 28 1.30 2.62 17.72
C TRP A 28 1.20 2.93 16.24
N ASN A 29 2.29 3.45 15.68
CA ASN A 29 2.48 3.57 14.24
C ASN A 29 3.38 2.44 13.81
N LEU A 30 2.88 1.57 12.94
CA LEU A 30 3.64 0.43 12.46
C LEU A 30 3.88 0.61 10.96
N TYR A 31 5.13 0.79 10.58
CA TYR A 31 5.48 0.93 9.17
C TYR A 31 5.27 -0.40 8.44
N LEU A 32 4.83 -0.31 7.19
CA LEU A 32 4.47 -1.51 6.44
C LEU A 32 5.66 -2.44 6.21
N GLY A 33 6.86 -1.89 6.15
CA GLY A 33 8.07 -2.71 6.06
C GLY A 33 8.21 -3.63 7.27
N ASP A 34 7.97 -3.08 8.45
CA ASP A 34 8.07 -3.83 9.70
C ASP A 34 6.90 -4.82 9.87
N ALA A 35 5.75 -4.46 9.31
CA ALA A 35 4.58 -5.34 9.36
C ALA A 35 4.61 -6.45 8.30
N GLY A 36 5.55 -6.38 7.37
CA GLY A 36 5.64 -7.36 6.30
C GLY A 36 4.56 -7.20 5.24
N LEU A 37 4.00 -6.01 5.10
CA LEU A 37 2.89 -5.76 4.19
C LEU A 37 3.27 -4.96 2.94
N SER A 38 4.51 -4.47 2.87
CA SER A 38 4.91 -3.59 1.78
C SER A 38 4.84 -4.26 0.41
N LYS A 39 5.24 -5.51 0.32
CA LYS A 39 5.22 -6.25 -0.94
C LYS A 39 3.79 -6.47 -1.42
N ALA A 40 2.92 -6.89 -0.52
CA ALA A 40 1.51 -7.13 -0.87
C ALA A 40 0.86 -5.86 -1.38
N LEU A 41 1.12 -4.73 -0.69
CA LEU A 41 0.56 -3.45 -1.11
C LEU A 41 1.12 -3.01 -2.45
N ALA A 42 2.43 -3.19 -2.68
CA ALA A 42 3.05 -2.83 -3.96
C ALA A 42 2.42 -3.61 -5.12
N ILE A 43 2.16 -4.88 -4.93
CA ILE A 43 1.55 -5.73 -5.94
C ILE A 43 0.13 -5.24 -6.27
N GLU A 44 -0.64 -4.89 -5.24
CA GLU A 44 -2.00 -4.37 -5.44
C GLU A 44 -1.98 -3.01 -6.12
N CYS A 45 -1.01 -2.16 -5.80
CA CYS A 45 -0.85 -0.89 -6.48
C CYS A 45 -0.57 -1.10 -7.97
N GLN A 46 0.34 -2.01 -8.29
CA GLN A 46 0.67 -2.31 -9.68
C GLN A 46 -0.55 -2.78 -10.45
N ALA A 47 -1.38 -3.60 -9.83
CA ALA A 47 -2.57 -4.14 -10.48
C ALA A 47 -3.59 -3.06 -10.87
N ASN A 48 -3.53 -1.91 -10.20
CA ASN A 48 -4.49 -0.83 -10.40
C ASN A 48 -3.90 0.45 -10.97
N LEU A 49 -2.61 0.45 -11.36
CA LEU A 49 -1.92 1.67 -11.81
C LEU A 49 -2.57 2.34 -13.00
N GLU A 50 -3.14 1.59 -13.91
CA GLU A 50 -3.76 2.17 -15.11
C GLU A 50 -5.00 3.00 -14.79
N LYS A 51 -5.52 2.89 -13.56
CA LYS A 51 -6.67 3.67 -13.11
C LYS A 51 -6.26 5.03 -12.52
N GLY A 52 -4.96 5.29 -12.42
CA GLY A 52 -4.43 6.51 -11.85
C GLY A 52 -3.95 6.29 -10.41
N SER A 53 -3.07 7.19 -9.95
CA SER A 53 -2.42 7.05 -8.65
C SER A 53 -3.41 7.02 -7.49
N ARG A 54 -4.45 7.87 -7.54
CA ARG A 54 -5.42 7.95 -6.46
C ARG A 54 -6.23 6.66 -6.33
N GLU A 55 -6.77 6.19 -7.43
CA GLU A 55 -7.58 4.99 -7.42
C GLU A 55 -6.73 3.76 -7.11
N ALA A 56 -5.50 3.73 -7.63
CA ALA A 56 -4.58 2.65 -7.33
C ALA A 56 -4.30 2.57 -5.83
N ALA A 57 -4.08 3.73 -5.18
CA ALA A 57 -3.83 3.79 -3.75
C ALA A 57 -5.05 3.31 -2.96
N GLU A 58 -6.22 3.82 -3.29
CA GLU A 58 -7.46 3.45 -2.59
C GLU A 58 -7.78 1.96 -2.73
N LYS A 59 -7.70 1.44 -3.94
CA LYS A 59 -7.98 0.03 -4.20
C LYS A 59 -6.97 -0.89 -3.53
N ALA A 60 -5.70 -0.50 -3.54
CA ALA A 60 -4.66 -1.30 -2.91
C ALA A 60 -4.91 -1.42 -1.41
N PHE A 61 -5.24 -0.32 -0.73
CA PHE A 61 -5.53 -0.36 0.70
C PHE A 61 -6.76 -1.19 1.01
N GLU A 62 -7.75 -1.21 0.12
CA GLU A 62 -8.94 -2.04 0.30
C GLU A 62 -8.67 -3.52 0.10
N SER A 63 -7.72 -3.85 -0.78
CA SER A 63 -7.44 -5.23 -1.17
C SER A 63 -6.51 -5.98 -0.22
N VAL A 64 -5.66 -5.26 0.50
CA VAL A 64 -4.74 -5.88 1.46
C VAL A 64 -5.48 -6.12 2.77
N ILE A 65 -5.49 -7.37 3.20
CA ILE A 65 -6.19 -7.76 4.44
C ILE A 65 -5.17 -7.94 5.56
N VAL A 66 -5.47 -7.34 6.70
CA VAL A 66 -4.62 -7.42 7.88
C VAL A 66 -5.28 -8.34 8.91
N ARG A 67 -4.51 -9.24 9.48
CA ARG A 67 -5.00 -10.13 10.52
C ARG A 67 -4.56 -9.63 11.89
N LEU A 68 -5.53 -9.47 12.76
CA LEU A 68 -5.30 -9.00 14.12
C LEU A 68 -5.73 -10.07 15.12
N GLY A 69 -5.24 -9.93 16.35
CA GLY A 69 -5.67 -10.81 17.43
C GLY A 69 -5.35 -12.27 17.19
N GLY A 70 -4.14 -12.57 16.73
CA GLY A 70 -3.73 -13.95 16.48
C GLY A 70 -4.40 -14.58 15.28
N GLY A 71 -4.93 -13.76 14.38
CA GLY A 71 -5.58 -14.22 13.17
C GLY A 71 -7.08 -14.38 13.28
N ASN A 72 -7.65 -14.01 14.43
CA ASN A 72 -9.10 -14.14 14.65
C ASN A 72 -9.90 -13.02 14.00
N THR A 73 -9.27 -11.90 13.72
CA THR A 73 -9.92 -10.75 13.12
C THR A 73 -9.18 -10.35 11.85
N GLU A 74 -9.91 -10.26 10.75
CA GLU A 74 -9.35 -9.83 9.47
C GLU A 74 -10.07 -8.55 9.04
N ILE A 75 -9.30 -7.49 8.78
CA ILE A 75 -9.86 -6.23 8.31
C ILE A 75 -9.02 -5.70 7.15
N PRO A 76 -9.65 -4.95 6.22
CA PRO A 76 -8.88 -4.32 5.16
C PRO A 76 -7.90 -3.30 5.72
N LEU A 77 -6.74 -3.20 5.11
CA LEU A 77 -5.73 -2.23 5.52
C LEU A 77 -6.29 -0.81 5.53
N SER A 78 -7.24 -0.52 4.64
CA SER A 78 -7.89 0.79 4.56
C SER A 78 -8.52 1.24 5.88
N LYS A 79 -8.91 0.30 6.73
CA LYS A 79 -9.49 0.62 8.03
C LYS A 79 -8.48 1.09 9.06
N LEU A 80 -7.20 0.85 8.79
CA LEU A 80 -6.11 1.19 9.70
C LEU A 80 -5.26 2.36 9.19
N ILE A 81 -5.59 2.88 8.02
CA ILE A 81 -4.83 3.92 7.34
C ILE A 81 -5.58 5.23 7.39
N SER A 82 -4.88 6.30 7.76
CA SER A 82 -5.46 7.64 7.75
C SER A 82 -5.51 8.19 6.33
N SER A 83 -6.34 9.22 6.11
CA SER A 83 -6.42 9.88 4.81
C SER A 83 -5.07 10.46 4.38
N GLY A 84 -4.27 10.91 5.34
CA GLY A 84 -2.92 11.41 5.05
C GLY A 84 -2.02 10.34 4.46
N GLN A 85 -2.19 9.10 4.89
CA GLN A 85 -1.40 7.99 4.36
C GLN A 85 -1.87 7.58 2.96
N VAL A 86 -3.16 7.70 2.67
CA VAL A 86 -3.67 7.49 1.31
C VAL A 86 -3.03 8.51 0.37
N PHE A 87 -2.94 9.76 0.79
CA PHE A 87 -2.30 10.83 0.03
C PHE A 87 -0.82 10.53 -0.19
N GLU A 88 -0.15 10.05 0.84
CA GLU A 88 1.26 9.69 0.76
C GLU A 88 1.49 8.60 -0.27
N LEU A 89 0.65 7.57 -0.27
CA LEU A 89 0.77 6.50 -1.26
C LEU A 89 0.48 7.02 -2.67
N GLU A 90 -0.50 7.90 -2.80
CA GLU A 90 -0.80 8.53 -4.08
C GLU A 90 0.43 9.25 -4.64
N GLU A 91 1.14 10.00 -3.80
CA GLU A 91 2.37 10.67 -4.20
C GLU A 91 3.47 9.69 -4.59
N ILE A 92 3.60 8.60 -3.86
CA ILE A 92 4.58 7.56 -4.19
C ILE A 92 4.30 6.96 -5.56
N LEU A 93 3.02 6.76 -5.89
CA LEU A 93 2.62 6.13 -7.14
C LEU A 93 2.66 7.07 -8.35
N GLU A 94 2.63 8.37 -8.13
CA GLU A 94 2.55 9.34 -9.22
C GLU A 94 3.59 9.14 -10.32
N PRO A 95 4.90 8.95 -10.01
CA PRO A 95 5.90 8.72 -11.06
C PRO A 95 5.66 7.46 -11.88
N TYR A 96 4.98 6.48 -11.31
CA TYR A 96 4.75 5.20 -11.99
C TYR A 96 3.49 5.21 -12.85
N CYS A 97 2.67 6.25 -12.74
CA CYS A 97 1.41 6.36 -13.47
C CYS A 97 1.55 7.12 -14.80
N ARG A 98 2.74 7.57 -15.10
CA ARG A 98 3.00 8.36 -16.31
C ARG A 98 3.42 7.52 -17.47
#